data_93d557456d255bc3c37136194a3e6bde
#
_entry.id   93d557456d255bc3c37136194a3e6bde
#
_cell.length_a   1.000
_cell.length_b   1.000
_cell.length_c   1.000
_cell.angle_alpha   90.00
_cell.angle_beta   90.00
_cell.angle_gamma   90.00
#
_symmetry.space_group_name_H-M   'P 1'
#
loop_
_entity.id
_entity.type
_entity.pdbx_description
1 polymer ?
#
loop_
_entity_poly.entity_id
_entity_poly.type
_entity_poly.pdbx_seq_one_letter_code
_entity_poly.pdbx_strand_id
1 'polypeptide(L)'
;MRRDRDVTAAEVDLIMTRCDELATISSHPDYLERVHLSPEHRAAHDLVEGWMQGAGMSTWMDAAGNRVGRIEGGSPGLPALLLGSHTDTVPDAGRYDGMLGVLLAIAVAGRFRPGELPFALEVVAFSDEEGTRFGTALMGSRALAGTWDDDWWRLTDADGITLFEAFQDFGLDPARLPGAFRRPEQLVGYLEAHIEQGPYLQDADRRLGLVTSIAGARRFALTFTGHAGHAGGTPFDRRRDALVGASEFVIAVEAASKNHGTIGTVGKLEVFPGGVNVIPGRVEFSLDLRAEHDVIRDATWAELEAVAVDICRRRGLTFGTREIYRADAVACDPFLAEAIASGIRSTGDVDPVPLWSRAGHDGMAIAAVTPIAMLFIRCLDGISHHPDESVQPADVAAALDAFEAAVRAVAATLPVG
;
A
#
# COMPACT_ATOMS: atom_id res chain seq x y z
N MET A 1 0.16 20.44 -28.20
CA MET A 1 -0.17 19.64 -29.39
C MET A 1 -0.92 18.42 -28.89
N ARG A 2 -2.21 18.27 -29.20
CA ARG A 2 -2.98 17.07 -28.74
C ARG A 2 -2.35 15.84 -29.41
N ARG A 3 -1.88 14.87 -28.59
CA ARG A 3 -1.51 13.55 -29.12
C ARG A 3 -2.75 12.92 -29.79
N ASP A 4 -2.53 12.16 -30.81
CA ASP A 4 -3.58 11.48 -31.56
C ASP A 4 -4.29 10.49 -30.60
N ARG A 5 -5.64 10.47 -30.59
CA ARG A 5 -6.43 9.56 -29.75
C ARG A 5 -6.09 8.08 -30.00
N ASP A 6 -5.68 7.78 -31.23
CA ASP A 6 -5.28 6.43 -31.63
C ASP A 6 -3.98 5.97 -30.96
N VAL A 7 -3.04 6.90 -30.68
CA VAL A 7 -1.77 6.57 -29.97
C VAL A 7 -2.05 6.22 -28.51
N THR A 8 -2.90 6.99 -27.84
CA THR A 8 -3.27 6.72 -26.43
C THR A 8 -4.01 5.38 -26.30
N ALA A 9 -4.88 5.02 -27.24
CA ALA A 9 -5.59 3.73 -27.21
C ALA A 9 -4.61 2.55 -27.33
N ALA A 10 -3.64 2.60 -28.24
CA ALA A 10 -2.63 1.56 -28.40
C ALA A 10 -1.71 1.43 -27.15
N GLU A 11 -1.39 2.55 -26.49
CA GLU A 11 -0.62 2.54 -25.24
C GLU A 11 -1.43 1.87 -24.10
N VAL A 12 -2.72 2.14 -24.01
CA VAL A 12 -3.62 1.52 -23.02
C VAL A 12 -3.74 0.02 -23.25
N ASP A 13 -3.97 -0.41 -24.50
CA ASP A 13 -4.04 -1.84 -24.86
C ASP A 13 -2.73 -2.55 -24.48
N LEU A 14 -1.59 -1.89 -24.69
CA LEU A 14 -0.27 -2.42 -24.29
C LEU A 14 -0.14 -2.52 -22.75
N ILE A 15 -0.59 -1.52 -21.98
CA ILE A 15 -0.58 -1.55 -20.52
C ILE A 15 -1.44 -2.72 -20.02
N MET A 16 -2.67 -2.85 -20.53
CA MET A 16 -3.57 -3.93 -20.13
C MET A 16 -2.99 -5.31 -20.46
N THR A 17 -2.42 -5.47 -21.67
CA THR A 17 -1.73 -6.71 -22.07
C THR A 17 -0.56 -7.03 -21.13
N ARG A 18 0.23 -6.05 -20.73
CA ARG A 18 1.35 -6.24 -19.81
C ARG A 18 0.89 -6.59 -18.38
N CYS A 19 -0.25 -6.07 -17.92
CA CYS A 19 -0.86 -6.56 -16.67
C CYS A 19 -1.21 -8.05 -16.78
N ASP A 20 -1.79 -8.48 -17.91
CA ASP A 20 -2.09 -9.88 -18.16
C ASP A 20 -0.81 -10.74 -18.24
N GLU A 21 0.24 -10.26 -18.88
CA GLU A 21 1.55 -10.95 -18.94
C GLU A 21 2.16 -11.12 -17.54
N LEU A 22 2.19 -10.06 -16.71
CA LEU A 22 2.67 -10.14 -15.33
C LEU A 22 1.83 -11.10 -14.48
N ALA A 23 0.53 -11.16 -14.71
CA ALA A 23 -0.35 -12.07 -13.98
C ALA A 23 -0.09 -13.56 -14.30
N THR A 24 0.59 -13.87 -15.42
CA THR A 24 1.01 -15.26 -15.73
C THR A 24 2.23 -15.72 -14.92
N ILE A 25 2.95 -14.78 -14.29
CA ILE A 25 4.14 -15.10 -13.50
C ILE A 25 3.71 -15.28 -12.04
N SER A 26 3.49 -16.52 -11.63
CA SER A 26 2.96 -16.90 -10.33
C SER A 26 3.64 -18.14 -9.79
N SER A 27 3.83 -18.20 -8.46
CA SER A 27 4.30 -19.37 -7.74
C SER A 27 3.25 -20.48 -7.65
N HIS A 28 1.97 -20.13 -7.84
CA HIS A 28 0.86 -21.07 -7.79
C HIS A 28 0.21 -21.27 -9.18
N PRO A 29 -0.16 -22.53 -9.56
CA PRO A 29 -0.72 -22.79 -10.88
C PRO A 29 -2.15 -22.26 -11.09
N ASP A 30 -2.92 -22.08 -10.02
CA ASP A 30 -4.35 -21.79 -10.10
C ASP A 30 -4.71 -20.34 -9.76
N TYR A 31 -3.79 -19.56 -9.16
CA TYR A 31 -4.01 -18.17 -8.79
C TYR A 31 -2.72 -17.36 -8.82
N LEU A 32 -2.85 -16.03 -8.84
CA LEU A 32 -1.69 -15.14 -8.83
C LEU A 32 -1.11 -15.02 -7.42
N GLU A 33 0.17 -15.38 -7.29
CA GLU A 33 0.98 -15.17 -6.09
C GLU A 33 2.43 -14.92 -6.51
N ARG A 34 2.98 -13.79 -6.11
CA ARG A 34 4.36 -13.40 -6.39
C ARG A 34 4.94 -12.67 -5.19
N VAL A 35 5.56 -13.44 -4.31
CA VAL A 35 6.09 -12.89 -3.06
C VAL A 35 7.51 -12.33 -3.23
N HIS A 36 7.88 -11.44 -2.33
CA HIS A 36 9.19 -10.82 -2.26
C HIS A 36 10.36 -11.83 -2.37
N LEU A 37 11.35 -11.52 -3.21
CA LEU A 37 12.56 -12.31 -3.43
C LEU A 37 12.31 -13.77 -3.87
N SER A 38 11.17 -14.04 -4.50
CA SER A 38 10.91 -15.33 -5.14
C SER A 38 11.48 -15.40 -6.56
N PRO A 39 11.62 -16.59 -7.15
CA PRO A 39 11.95 -16.74 -8.57
C PRO A 39 10.97 -16.02 -9.49
N GLU A 40 9.68 -16.03 -9.17
CA GLU A 40 8.61 -15.35 -9.90
C GLU A 40 8.75 -13.83 -9.82
N HIS A 41 9.13 -13.32 -8.64
CA HIS A 41 9.46 -11.90 -8.49
C HIS A 41 10.65 -11.50 -9.37
N ARG A 42 11.70 -12.35 -9.45
CA ARG A 42 12.81 -12.14 -10.38
C ARG A 42 12.34 -12.09 -11.82
N ALA A 43 11.53 -13.05 -12.24
CA ALA A 43 11.04 -13.13 -13.62
C ALA A 43 10.17 -11.91 -13.98
N ALA A 44 9.32 -11.44 -13.05
CA ALA A 44 8.52 -10.23 -13.24
C ALA A 44 9.42 -8.99 -13.38
N HIS A 45 10.46 -8.86 -12.55
CA HIS A 45 11.40 -7.75 -12.62
C HIS A 45 12.24 -7.76 -13.91
N ASP A 46 12.60 -8.93 -14.43
CA ASP A 46 13.33 -9.03 -15.69
C ASP A 46 12.44 -8.62 -16.88
N LEU A 47 11.15 -8.96 -16.82
CA LEU A 47 10.17 -8.52 -17.81
C LEU A 47 9.95 -7.00 -17.76
N VAL A 48 9.75 -6.44 -16.57
CA VAL A 48 9.61 -4.99 -16.32
C VAL A 48 10.88 -4.25 -16.79
N GLU A 49 12.08 -4.77 -16.53
CA GLU A 49 13.33 -4.20 -17.04
C GLU A 49 13.33 -4.08 -18.56
N GLY A 50 12.91 -5.15 -19.26
CA GLY A 50 12.83 -5.12 -20.72
C GLY A 50 11.88 -4.03 -21.23
N TRP A 51 10.76 -3.79 -20.54
CA TRP A 51 9.82 -2.72 -20.89
C TRP A 51 10.37 -1.33 -20.58
N MET A 52 11.08 -1.15 -19.47
CA MET A 52 11.80 0.09 -19.15
C MET A 52 12.84 0.41 -20.21
N GLN A 53 13.66 -0.57 -20.63
CA GLN A 53 14.63 -0.42 -21.70
C GLN A 53 13.97 -0.07 -23.03
N GLY A 54 12.85 -0.74 -23.36
CA GLY A 54 12.05 -0.43 -24.54
C GLY A 54 11.47 0.98 -24.55
N ALA A 55 11.26 1.57 -23.37
CA ALA A 55 10.84 2.95 -23.17
C ALA A 55 12.02 3.95 -23.17
N GLY A 56 13.26 3.49 -23.41
CA GLY A 56 14.46 4.32 -23.52
C GLY A 56 15.16 4.63 -22.19
N MET A 57 14.88 3.89 -21.13
CA MET A 57 15.50 4.06 -19.83
C MET A 57 16.82 3.29 -19.72
N SER A 58 17.78 3.83 -18.98
CA SER A 58 18.86 3.06 -18.39
C SER A 58 18.36 2.36 -17.14
N THR A 59 18.66 1.06 -16.98
CA THR A 59 18.06 0.22 -15.95
C THR A 59 19.11 -0.41 -15.03
N TRP A 60 18.74 -0.64 -13.79
CA TRP A 60 19.50 -1.43 -12.82
C TRP A 60 18.59 -2.02 -11.76
N MET A 61 19.07 -3.02 -11.05
CA MET A 61 18.49 -3.46 -9.80
C MET A 61 19.29 -2.82 -8.66
N ASP A 62 18.60 -2.22 -7.70
CA ASP A 62 19.27 -1.66 -6.52
C ASP A 62 19.61 -2.75 -5.48
N ALA A 63 20.25 -2.36 -4.39
CA ALA A 63 20.72 -3.29 -3.38
C ALA A 63 19.57 -3.89 -2.52
N ALA A 64 18.36 -3.37 -2.63
CA ALA A 64 17.15 -3.90 -1.98
C ALA A 64 16.31 -4.79 -2.91
N GLY A 65 16.74 -4.96 -4.15
CA GLY A 65 16.01 -5.74 -5.14
C GLY A 65 14.96 -4.94 -5.92
N ASN A 66 14.84 -3.63 -5.71
CA ASN A 66 13.97 -2.78 -6.52
C ASN A 66 14.51 -2.70 -7.96
N ARG A 67 13.61 -2.75 -8.94
CA ARG A 67 13.98 -2.50 -10.35
C ARG A 67 13.79 -1.03 -10.67
N VAL A 68 14.85 -0.38 -11.13
CA VAL A 68 14.87 1.06 -11.42
C VAL A 68 15.18 1.32 -12.88
N GLY A 69 14.43 2.22 -13.50
CA GLY A 69 14.70 2.77 -14.83
C GLY A 69 14.85 4.28 -14.77
N ARG A 70 15.80 4.87 -15.51
CA ARG A 70 16.06 6.32 -15.48
C ARG A 70 16.17 6.92 -16.87
N ILE A 71 15.51 8.07 -17.05
CA ILE A 71 15.71 9.01 -18.17
C ILE A 71 16.36 10.27 -17.61
N GLU A 72 17.49 10.67 -18.19
CA GLU A 72 18.20 11.87 -17.77
C GLU A 72 17.43 13.16 -18.12
N GLY A 73 17.47 14.13 -17.22
CA GLY A 73 16.98 15.47 -17.45
C GLY A 73 17.92 16.33 -18.32
N GLY A 74 17.76 17.65 -18.26
CA GLY A 74 18.56 18.62 -19.03
C GLY A 74 20.07 18.52 -18.85
N SER A 75 20.52 17.90 -17.76
CA SER A 75 21.91 17.56 -17.49
C SER A 75 22.02 16.20 -16.83
N PRO A 76 23.11 15.43 -17.04
CA PRO A 76 23.32 14.17 -16.33
C PRO A 76 23.43 14.37 -14.82
N GLY A 77 22.84 13.42 -14.06
CA GLY A 77 22.96 13.39 -12.60
C GLY A 77 22.09 14.39 -11.85
N LEU A 78 21.12 15.02 -12.51
CA LEU A 78 20.11 15.85 -11.83
C LEU A 78 19.30 15.03 -10.83
N PRO A 79 18.74 15.66 -9.76
CA PRO A 79 17.77 15.03 -8.90
C PRO A 79 16.61 14.43 -9.71
N ALA A 80 16.02 13.35 -9.22
CA ALA A 80 14.98 12.63 -9.93
C ALA A 80 13.58 12.88 -9.32
N LEU A 81 12.57 13.06 -10.19
CA LEU A 81 11.19 12.78 -9.83
C LEU A 81 10.99 11.26 -9.95
N LEU A 82 10.64 10.62 -8.84
CA LEU A 82 10.33 9.21 -8.83
C LEU A 82 8.87 8.98 -9.24
N LEU A 83 8.63 8.02 -10.12
CA LEU A 83 7.33 7.43 -10.40
C LEU A 83 7.43 5.94 -10.04
N GLY A 84 6.40 5.35 -9.49
CA GLY A 84 6.49 3.92 -9.21
C GLY A 84 5.31 3.36 -8.45
N SER A 85 5.40 2.07 -8.18
CA SER A 85 4.58 1.24 -7.32
C SER A 85 5.26 -0.12 -7.19
N HIS A 86 4.56 -1.16 -6.73
CA HIS A 86 5.13 -2.49 -6.48
C HIS A 86 4.77 -3.52 -7.55
N THR A 87 5.45 -4.67 -7.48
CA THR A 87 5.21 -5.82 -8.36
C THR A 87 5.00 -7.13 -7.61
N ASP A 88 5.24 -7.18 -6.31
CA ASP A 88 4.83 -8.29 -5.45
C ASP A 88 3.31 -8.27 -5.25
N THR A 89 2.75 -9.38 -4.78
CA THR A 89 1.31 -9.56 -4.62
C THR A 89 0.97 -10.30 -3.34
N VAL A 90 -0.28 -10.11 -2.87
CA VAL A 90 -0.90 -11.05 -1.93
C VAL A 90 -1.19 -12.40 -2.61
N PRO A 91 -1.44 -13.49 -1.86
CA PRO A 91 -1.99 -14.72 -2.43
C PRO A 91 -3.38 -14.49 -3.02
N ASP A 92 -3.69 -15.16 -4.14
CA ASP A 92 -4.95 -15.05 -4.87
C ASP A 92 -5.29 -13.60 -5.29
N ALA A 93 -4.26 -12.88 -5.73
CA ALA A 93 -4.29 -11.46 -6.05
C ALA A 93 -5.05 -11.16 -7.36
N GLY A 94 -5.44 -9.89 -7.49
CA GLY A 94 -5.76 -9.27 -8.78
C GLY A 94 -4.49 -8.98 -9.60
N ARG A 95 -4.70 -8.43 -10.80
CA ARG A 95 -3.60 -8.19 -11.77
C ARG A 95 -3.22 -6.72 -11.93
N TYR A 96 -3.86 -5.82 -11.17
CA TYR A 96 -3.70 -4.37 -11.32
C TYR A 96 -3.09 -3.71 -10.08
N ASP A 97 -3.22 -4.37 -8.93
CA ASP A 97 -2.70 -3.91 -7.65
C ASP A 97 -1.17 -3.78 -7.69
N GLY A 98 -0.67 -2.55 -7.56
CA GLY A 98 0.74 -2.17 -7.75
C GLY A 98 1.20 -2.20 -9.20
N MET A 99 0.99 -3.31 -9.90
CA MET A 99 1.49 -3.55 -11.25
C MET A 99 1.03 -2.50 -12.26
N LEU A 100 -0.24 -2.07 -12.19
CA LEU A 100 -0.77 -1.02 -13.06
C LEU A 100 -0.02 0.30 -12.86
N GLY A 101 0.30 0.65 -11.61
CA GLY A 101 1.07 1.86 -11.28
C GLY A 101 2.46 1.86 -11.90
N VAL A 102 3.17 0.73 -11.82
CA VAL A 102 4.49 0.55 -12.46
C VAL A 102 4.39 0.70 -13.97
N LEU A 103 3.41 0.06 -14.61
CA LEU A 103 3.23 0.11 -16.07
C LEU A 103 2.83 1.49 -16.57
N LEU A 104 1.98 2.22 -15.83
CA LEU A 104 1.67 3.62 -16.10
C LEU A 104 2.92 4.49 -15.99
N ALA A 105 3.73 4.30 -14.94
CA ALA A 105 4.97 5.03 -14.77
C ALA A 105 5.95 4.81 -15.94
N ILE A 106 6.09 3.57 -16.42
CA ILE A 106 6.91 3.24 -17.60
C ILE A 106 6.36 3.92 -18.85
N ALA A 107 5.04 3.85 -19.08
CA ALA A 107 4.42 4.45 -20.24
C ALA A 107 4.56 5.98 -20.24
N VAL A 108 4.36 6.62 -19.08
CA VAL A 108 4.57 8.07 -18.91
C VAL A 108 6.02 8.44 -19.16
N ALA A 109 6.98 7.73 -18.55
CA ALA A 109 8.40 8.02 -18.75
C ALA A 109 8.80 7.90 -20.24
N GLY A 110 8.30 6.88 -20.95
CA GLY A 110 8.53 6.72 -22.39
C GLY A 110 7.99 7.87 -23.27
N ARG A 111 7.15 8.75 -22.74
CA ARG A 111 6.65 9.95 -23.43
C ARG A 111 7.61 11.15 -23.37
N PHE A 112 8.69 11.05 -22.57
CA PHE A 112 9.70 12.09 -22.43
C PHE A 112 10.99 11.69 -23.12
N ARG A 113 11.68 12.66 -23.69
CA ARG A 113 13.01 12.45 -24.27
C ARG A 113 14.08 12.83 -23.24
N PRO A 114 15.27 12.20 -23.29
CA PRO A 114 16.39 12.67 -22.51
C PRO A 114 16.63 14.16 -22.76
N GLY A 115 16.81 14.93 -21.70
CA GLY A 115 17.02 16.38 -21.77
C GLY A 115 15.76 17.24 -21.81
N GLU A 116 14.55 16.65 -21.86
CA GLU A 116 13.29 17.41 -21.96
C GLU A 116 12.86 18.03 -20.63
N LEU A 117 13.17 17.39 -19.51
CA LEU A 117 12.75 17.82 -18.18
C LEU A 117 13.89 18.50 -17.41
N PRO A 118 13.60 19.42 -16.47
CA PRO A 118 14.59 20.08 -15.62
C PRO A 118 15.14 19.16 -14.50
N PHE A 119 14.68 17.92 -14.42
CA PHE A 119 15.07 16.86 -13.51
C PHE A 119 15.15 15.52 -14.25
N ALA A 120 15.77 14.53 -13.64
CA ALA A 120 15.73 13.17 -14.16
C ALA A 120 14.37 12.53 -13.79
N LEU A 121 13.88 11.63 -14.64
CA LEU A 121 12.69 10.83 -14.35
C LEU A 121 13.12 9.41 -14.04
N GLU A 122 12.79 8.91 -12.86
CA GLU A 122 13.04 7.53 -12.47
C GLU A 122 11.74 6.77 -12.25
N VAL A 123 11.67 5.56 -12.78
CA VAL A 123 10.61 4.61 -12.51
C VAL A 123 11.13 3.55 -11.57
N VAL A 124 10.44 3.30 -10.47
CA VAL A 124 10.78 2.27 -9.49
C VAL A 124 9.67 1.24 -9.42
N ALA A 125 10.00 -0.03 -9.71
CA ALA A 125 9.18 -1.17 -9.35
C ALA A 125 9.72 -1.69 -8.02
N PHE A 126 8.99 -1.40 -6.93
CA PHE A 126 9.37 -1.80 -5.57
C PHE A 126 9.28 -3.31 -5.40
N SER A 127 10.17 -3.85 -4.58
CA SER A 127 10.36 -5.29 -4.44
C SER A 127 9.43 -5.94 -3.42
N ASP A 128 8.86 -5.17 -2.49
CA ASP A 128 8.00 -5.68 -1.41
C ASP A 128 7.17 -4.54 -0.84
N GLU A 129 5.90 -4.49 -1.20
CA GLU A 129 4.92 -3.58 -0.59
C GLU A 129 4.03 -4.32 0.40
N GLU A 130 3.59 -5.52 0.02
CA GLU A 130 2.56 -6.33 0.66
C GLU A 130 3.05 -7.02 1.94
N GLY A 131 4.36 -7.29 2.04
CA GLY A 131 4.94 -7.93 3.22
C GLY A 131 4.50 -9.37 3.45
N THR A 132 4.01 -10.05 2.42
CA THR A 132 3.36 -11.35 2.56
C THR A 132 4.31 -12.47 2.95
N ARG A 133 5.57 -12.43 2.49
CA ARG A 133 6.54 -13.50 2.75
C ARG A 133 7.11 -13.47 4.16
N PHE A 134 7.46 -12.30 4.68
CA PHE A 134 8.16 -12.15 5.96
C PHE A 134 7.32 -11.44 7.04
N GLY A 135 6.08 -11.08 6.74
CA GLY A 135 5.17 -10.41 7.68
C GLY A 135 5.52 -8.94 7.96
N THR A 136 6.41 -8.36 7.16
CA THR A 136 6.80 -6.95 7.22
C THR A 136 6.72 -6.33 5.84
N ALA A 137 5.93 -5.29 5.70
CA ALA A 137 5.64 -4.59 4.46
C ALA A 137 6.64 -3.47 4.14
N LEU A 138 6.68 -3.04 2.88
CA LEU A 138 7.41 -1.88 2.38
C LEU A 138 8.95 -2.05 2.45
N MET A 139 9.48 -3.27 2.41
CA MET A 139 10.92 -3.48 2.58
C MET A 139 11.75 -2.77 1.50
N GLY A 140 11.29 -2.82 0.22
CA GLY A 140 11.98 -2.17 -0.89
C GLY A 140 12.02 -0.65 -0.76
N SER A 141 10.88 -0.04 -0.50
CA SER A 141 10.78 1.42 -0.33
C SER A 141 11.44 1.94 0.95
N ARG A 142 11.38 1.17 2.05
CA ARG A 142 12.09 1.50 3.30
C ARG A 142 13.61 1.45 3.15
N ALA A 143 14.14 0.51 2.37
CA ALA A 143 15.58 0.49 2.06
C ALA A 143 15.98 1.74 1.26
N LEU A 144 15.19 2.12 0.23
CA LEU A 144 15.40 3.34 -0.54
C LEU A 144 15.31 4.59 0.36
N ALA A 145 14.39 4.62 1.31
CA ALA A 145 14.19 5.72 2.25
C ALA A 145 15.18 5.72 3.43
N GLY A 146 16.03 4.70 3.58
CA GLY A 146 16.98 4.59 4.69
C GLY A 146 16.33 4.31 6.05
N THR A 147 15.12 3.73 6.05
CA THR A 147 14.35 3.36 7.24
C THR A 147 14.29 1.85 7.46
N TRP A 148 15.26 1.14 6.92
CA TRP A 148 15.45 -0.29 7.12
C TRP A 148 15.75 -0.60 8.58
N ASP A 149 15.22 -1.72 9.09
CA ASP A 149 15.51 -2.22 10.43
C ASP A 149 16.40 -3.47 10.32
N ASP A 150 17.58 -3.44 10.91
CA ASP A 150 18.53 -4.54 10.86
C ASP A 150 18.04 -5.82 11.55
N ASP A 151 17.04 -5.73 12.43
CA ASP A 151 16.42 -6.91 13.04
C ASP A 151 15.62 -7.73 12.01
N TRP A 152 15.22 -7.14 10.87
CA TRP A 152 14.51 -7.86 9.81
C TRP A 152 15.33 -8.98 9.18
N TRP A 153 16.63 -8.92 9.20
CA TRP A 153 17.49 -10.00 8.69
C TRP A 153 17.19 -11.37 9.32
N ARG A 154 16.55 -11.38 10.52
CA ARG A 154 16.18 -12.59 11.26
C ARG A 154 14.74 -13.03 11.02
N LEU A 155 13.93 -12.26 10.28
CA LEU A 155 12.59 -12.67 9.90
C LEU A 155 12.69 -13.95 9.06
N THR A 156 11.75 -14.85 9.26
CA THR A 156 11.68 -16.11 8.52
C THR A 156 10.35 -16.20 7.79
N ASP A 157 10.39 -16.80 6.61
CA ASP A 157 9.18 -17.19 5.90
C ASP A 157 8.57 -18.50 6.45
N ALA A 158 7.50 -18.99 5.81
CA ALA A 158 6.80 -20.21 6.22
C ALA A 158 7.66 -21.48 6.12
N ASP A 159 8.69 -21.47 5.28
CA ASP A 159 9.61 -22.58 5.09
C ASP A 159 10.84 -22.50 6.03
N GLY A 160 10.92 -21.45 6.84
CA GLY A 160 12.00 -21.21 7.78
C GLY A 160 13.24 -20.56 7.17
N ILE A 161 13.15 -20.08 5.91
CA ILE A 161 14.22 -19.34 5.23
C ILE A 161 14.26 -17.91 5.81
N THR A 162 15.43 -17.50 6.27
CA THR A 162 15.61 -16.13 6.77
C THR A 162 15.61 -15.11 5.63
N LEU A 163 15.21 -13.86 5.93
CA LEU A 163 15.33 -12.77 4.96
C LEU A 163 16.76 -12.60 4.45
N PHE A 164 17.76 -12.81 5.33
CA PHE A 164 19.18 -12.78 4.94
C PHE A 164 19.51 -13.83 3.88
N GLU A 165 19.08 -15.09 4.07
CA GLU A 165 19.27 -16.17 3.09
C GLU A 165 18.51 -15.89 1.81
N ALA A 166 17.26 -15.41 1.88
CA ALA A 166 16.46 -15.08 0.71
C ALA A 166 17.11 -13.97 -0.15
N PHE A 167 17.75 -12.98 0.47
CA PHE A 167 18.54 -11.97 -0.25
C PHE A 167 19.68 -12.61 -1.04
N GLN A 168 20.45 -13.52 -0.41
CA GLN A 168 21.57 -14.20 -1.06
C GLN A 168 21.09 -15.11 -2.20
N ASP A 169 20.03 -15.87 -1.99
CA ASP A 169 19.41 -16.74 -3.00
C ASP A 169 18.88 -15.93 -4.19
N PHE A 170 18.35 -14.74 -3.93
CA PHE A 170 17.95 -13.80 -4.97
C PHE A 170 19.13 -13.16 -5.70
N GLY A 171 20.38 -13.39 -5.25
CA GLY A 171 21.59 -12.84 -5.83
C GLY A 171 21.93 -11.42 -5.38
N LEU A 172 21.36 -10.99 -4.26
CA LEU A 172 21.68 -9.73 -3.59
C LEU A 172 22.73 -9.97 -2.49
N ASP A 173 23.52 -8.92 -2.19
CA ASP A 173 24.45 -8.94 -1.07
C ASP A 173 23.89 -8.07 0.06
N PRO A 174 23.47 -8.68 1.21
CA PRO A 174 22.96 -7.94 2.37
C PRO A 174 23.88 -6.82 2.85
N ALA A 175 25.21 -6.99 2.73
CA ALA A 175 26.18 -5.97 3.12
C ALA A 175 26.12 -4.71 2.23
N ARG A 176 25.54 -4.81 1.05
CA ARG A 176 25.38 -3.68 0.12
C ARG A 176 24.05 -2.94 0.27
N LEU A 177 23.15 -3.42 1.13
CA LEU A 177 21.82 -2.82 1.33
C LEU A 177 21.86 -1.29 1.59
N PRO A 178 22.81 -0.74 2.37
CA PRO A 178 22.92 0.71 2.53
C PRO A 178 23.11 1.50 1.24
N GLY A 179 23.52 0.82 0.16
CA GLY A 179 23.63 1.41 -1.17
C GLY A 179 22.29 1.65 -1.89
N ALA A 180 21.18 1.12 -1.37
CA ALA A 180 19.85 1.43 -1.89
C ALA A 180 19.36 2.81 -1.44
N PHE A 181 19.87 3.33 -0.34
CA PHE A 181 19.45 4.61 0.23
C PHE A 181 19.66 5.78 -0.73
N ARG A 182 18.59 6.58 -0.88
CA ARG A 182 18.58 7.81 -1.68
C ARG A 182 18.52 9.01 -0.75
N ARG A 183 19.50 9.91 -0.88
CA ARG A 183 19.50 11.14 -0.08
C ARG A 183 18.45 12.11 -0.61
N PRO A 184 17.82 12.94 0.27
CA PRO A 184 16.81 13.93 -0.12
C PRO A 184 17.22 14.82 -1.30
N GLU A 185 18.51 15.22 -1.36
CA GLU A 185 19.04 16.11 -2.42
C GLU A 185 19.07 15.44 -3.80
N GLN A 186 18.93 14.13 -3.86
CA GLN A 186 18.87 13.37 -5.11
C GLN A 186 17.45 13.24 -5.66
N LEU A 187 16.46 13.73 -4.93
CA LEU A 187 15.04 13.55 -5.21
C LEU A 187 14.31 14.89 -5.35
N VAL A 188 13.38 14.95 -6.27
CA VAL A 188 12.45 16.08 -6.45
C VAL A 188 11.13 15.79 -5.72
N GLY A 189 10.69 14.53 -5.76
CA GLY A 189 9.45 14.05 -5.20
C GLY A 189 9.14 12.64 -5.66
N TYR A 190 8.03 12.10 -5.20
CA TYR A 190 7.50 10.79 -5.60
C TYR A 190 6.03 10.92 -5.97
N LEU A 191 5.67 10.41 -7.14
CA LEU A 191 4.30 10.30 -7.59
C LEU A 191 3.94 8.82 -7.81
N GLU A 192 2.82 8.38 -7.28
CA GLU A 192 2.29 7.04 -7.43
C GLU A 192 0.90 7.06 -8.04
N ALA A 193 0.69 6.25 -9.09
CA ALA A 193 -0.64 5.93 -9.58
C ALA A 193 -1.02 4.53 -9.07
N HIS A 194 -2.21 4.39 -8.51
CA HIS A 194 -2.66 3.12 -7.93
C HIS A 194 -4.16 2.93 -8.14
N ILE A 195 -4.65 1.71 -8.15
CA ILE A 195 -6.09 1.47 -8.08
C ILE A 195 -6.62 1.91 -6.71
N GLU A 196 -7.88 2.34 -6.65
CA GLU A 196 -8.46 2.86 -5.40
C GLU A 196 -8.60 1.79 -4.30
N GLN A 197 -8.78 0.53 -4.68
CA GLN A 197 -9.08 -0.59 -3.76
C GLN A 197 -10.34 -0.33 -2.90
N GLY A 198 -11.26 0.45 -3.43
CA GLY A 198 -12.50 0.85 -2.78
C GLY A 198 -13.55 1.32 -3.80
N PRO A 199 -14.82 1.47 -3.40
CA PRO A 199 -15.91 1.77 -4.31
C PRO A 199 -16.20 3.28 -4.49
N TYR A 200 -15.44 4.18 -3.84
CA TYR A 200 -15.82 5.60 -3.72
C TYR A 200 -15.79 6.34 -5.06
N LEU A 201 -14.82 6.05 -5.94
CA LEU A 201 -14.78 6.62 -7.28
C LEU A 201 -15.91 6.10 -8.15
N GLN A 202 -16.25 4.82 -8.03
CA GLN A 202 -17.38 4.24 -8.74
C GLN A 202 -18.71 4.85 -8.25
N ASP A 203 -18.91 4.96 -6.94
CA ASP A 203 -20.11 5.56 -6.35
C ASP A 203 -20.25 7.05 -6.73
N ALA A 204 -19.14 7.75 -6.92
CA ALA A 204 -19.10 9.14 -7.36
C ALA A 204 -19.18 9.31 -8.89
N ASP A 205 -19.19 8.20 -9.66
CA ASP A 205 -19.03 8.18 -11.14
C ASP A 205 -17.82 8.99 -11.61
N ARG A 206 -16.67 8.77 -10.94
CA ARG A 206 -15.39 9.40 -11.27
C ARG A 206 -14.38 8.35 -11.70
N ARG A 207 -13.55 8.69 -12.68
CA ARG A 207 -12.49 7.80 -13.19
C ARG A 207 -11.24 7.83 -12.33
N LEU A 208 -10.93 9.02 -11.81
CA LEU A 208 -9.70 9.34 -11.11
C LEU A 208 -10.01 10.05 -9.78
N GLY A 209 -9.13 9.83 -8.80
CA GLY A 209 -9.19 10.48 -7.50
C GLY A 209 -7.85 11.13 -7.12
N LEU A 210 -7.93 12.26 -6.41
CA LEU A 210 -6.78 12.90 -5.80
C LEU A 210 -6.59 12.33 -4.39
N VAL A 211 -5.46 11.68 -4.14
CA VAL A 211 -5.17 11.17 -2.80
C VAL A 211 -4.70 12.31 -1.89
N THR A 212 -5.36 12.47 -0.76
CA THR A 212 -5.02 13.49 0.25
C THR A 212 -3.99 13.01 1.25
N SER A 213 -4.07 11.72 1.61
CA SER A 213 -3.15 11.07 2.55
C SER A 213 -3.23 9.56 2.45
N ILE A 214 -2.22 8.89 2.99
CA ILE A 214 -2.21 7.44 3.24
C ILE A 214 -2.50 7.23 4.72
N ALA A 215 -3.44 6.32 5.04
CA ALA A 215 -3.90 6.09 6.40
C ALA A 215 -2.80 5.70 7.38
N GLY A 216 -2.84 6.28 8.56
CA GLY A 216 -2.13 5.73 9.71
C GLY A 216 -2.88 4.55 10.29
N ALA A 217 -2.14 3.52 10.72
CA ALA A 217 -2.71 2.29 11.29
C ALA A 217 -2.09 1.94 12.64
N ARG A 218 -2.91 1.41 13.54
CA ARG A 218 -2.45 0.76 14.78
C ARG A 218 -3.14 -0.59 14.90
N ARG A 219 -2.38 -1.62 15.25
CA ARG A 219 -2.92 -2.96 15.48
C ARG A 219 -2.65 -3.39 16.91
N PHE A 220 -3.65 -4.02 17.50
CA PHE A 220 -3.62 -4.46 18.88
C PHE A 220 -3.96 -5.93 19.00
N ALA A 221 -3.25 -6.63 19.89
CA ALA A 221 -3.67 -7.88 20.47
C ALA A 221 -4.36 -7.58 21.80
N LEU A 222 -5.63 -7.96 21.91
CA LEU A 222 -6.49 -7.66 23.04
C LEU A 222 -6.92 -8.95 23.73
N THR A 223 -7.09 -8.89 25.05
CA THR A 223 -7.51 -10.05 25.82
C THR A 223 -8.52 -9.61 26.86
N PHE A 224 -9.67 -10.31 26.92
CA PHE A 224 -10.59 -10.26 28.05
C PHE A 224 -10.50 -11.57 28.81
N THR A 225 -10.31 -11.48 30.14
CA THR A 225 -10.22 -12.64 31.02
C THR A 225 -11.32 -12.55 32.09
N GLY A 226 -12.08 -13.63 32.17
CA GLY A 226 -13.15 -13.84 33.15
C GLY A 226 -12.95 -15.16 33.89
N HIS A 227 -14.00 -15.98 33.98
CA HIS A 227 -13.95 -17.26 34.68
C HIS A 227 -14.76 -18.32 33.93
N ALA A 228 -14.07 -19.39 33.53
CA ALA A 228 -14.72 -20.54 32.89
C ALA A 228 -15.59 -21.30 33.90
N GLY A 229 -16.73 -21.78 33.47
CA GLY A 229 -17.66 -22.52 34.33
C GLY A 229 -18.68 -23.33 33.56
N HIS A 230 -19.43 -24.19 34.27
CA HIS A 230 -20.47 -24.99 33.67
C HIS A 230 -21.64 -24.09 33.25
N ALA A 231 -21.99 -24.11 31.97
CA ALA A 231 -22.96 -23.19 31.38
C ALA A 231 -24.37 -23.29 32.02
N GLY A 232 -24.86 -24.49 32.34
CA GLY A 232 -26.14 -24.70 32.99
C GLY A 232 -26.12 -24.56 34.52
N GLY A 233 -24.93 -24.72 35.14
CA GLY A 233 -24.81 -24.72 36.60
C GLY A 233 -24.42 -23.37 37.21
N THR A 234 -23.94 -22.41 36.40
CA THR A 234 -23.51 -21.10 36.89
C THR A 234 -24.61 -20.07 36.69
N PRO A 235 -25.18 -19.48 37.77
CA PRO A 235 -26.16 -18.41 37.70
C PRO A 235 -25.63 -17.16 36.99
N PHE A 236 -26.51 -16.40 36.30
CA PHE A 236 -26.10 -15.24 35.51
C PHE A 236 -25.40 -14.16 36.31
N ASP A 237 -25.80 -13.91 37.55
CA ASP A 237 -25.22 -12.94 38.48
C ASP A 237 -23.80 -13.29 38.95
N ARG A 238 -23.36 -14.55 38.74
CA ARG A 238 -22.04 -15.04 39.06
C ARG A 238 -21.15 -15.26 37.85
N ARG A 239 -21.69 -15.08 36.64
CA ARG A 239 -20.93 -15.27 35.40
C ARG A 239 -19.93 -14.14 35.19
N ARG A 240 -18.71 -14.53 34.80
CA ARG A 240 -17.66 -13.64 34.29
C ARG A 240 -17.31 -14.12 32.88
N ASP A 241 -18.27 -13.92 31.97
CA ASP A 241 -18.22 -14.41 30.61
C ASP A 241 -17.41 -13.45 29.73
N ALA A 242 -16.20 -13.87 29.35
CA ALA A 242 -15.27 -13.07 28.56
C ALA A 242 -15.78 -12.84 27.13
N LEU A 243 -16.54 -13.81 26.54
CA LEU A 243 -17.03 -13.69 25.18
C LEU A 243 -18.16 -12.65 25.07
N VAL A 244 -19.05 -12.60 26.05
CA VAL A 244 -20.09 -11.55 26.07
C VAL A 244 -19.45 -10.17 26.20
N GLY A 245 -18.36 -10.03 27.01
CA GLY A 245 -17.61 -8.80 27.10
C GLY A 245 -16.94 -8.43 25.77
N ALA A 246 -16.29 -9.37 25.12
CA ALA A 246 -15.65 -9.14 23.81
C ALA A 246 -16.69 -8.78 22.73
N SER A 247 -17.89 -9.39 22.75
CA SER A 247 -18.96 -9.07 21.81
C SER A 247 -19.47 -7.63 21.96
N GLU A 248 -19.61 -7.13 23.22
CA GLU A 248 -19.93 -5.71 23.45
C GLU A 248 -18.84 -4.78 22.89
N PHE A 249 -17.57 -5.16 23.06
CA PHE A 249 -16.46 -4.36 22.55
C PHE A 249 -16.42 -4.34 21.02
N VAL A 250 -16.67 -5.46 20.34
CA VAL A 250 -16.75 -5.52 18.86
C VAL A 250 -17.83 -4.57 18.33
N ILE A 251 -19.00 -4.53 18.96
CA ILE A 251 -20.07 -3.58 18.60
C ILE A 251 -19.61 -2.12 18.85
N ALA A 252 -18.91 -1.89 19.96
CA ALA A 252 -18.38 -0.56 20.28
C ALA A 252 -17.33 -0.09 19.26
N VAL A 253 -16.47 -0.99 18.77
CA VAL A 253 -15.49 -0.69 17.68
C VAL A 253 -16.21 -0.19 16.43
N GLU A 254 -17.25 -0.89 15.98
CA GLU A 254 -18.04 -0.47 14.82
C GLU A 254 -18.68 0.90 15.02
N ALA A 255 -19.29 1.12 16.19
CA ALA A 255 -19.95 2.38 16.51
C ALA A 255 -18.96 3.55 16.58
N ALA A 256 -17.86 3.40 17.29
CA ALA A 256 -16.83 4.43 17.39
C ALA A 256 -16.21 4.75 16.03
N SER A 257 -15.94 3.72 15.23
CA SER A 257 -15.37 3.90 13.88
C SER A 257 -16.31 4.70 12.99
N LYS A 258 -17.59 4.39 12.97
CA LYS A 258 -18.60 5.16 12.21
C LYS A 258 -18.70 6.61 12.69
N ASN A 259 -18.66 6.84 14.00
CA ASN A 259 -18.79 8.17 14.60
C ASN A 259 -17.58 9.08 14.29
N HIS A 260 -16.38 8.51 14.27
CA HIS A 260 -15.14 9.28 14.06
C HIS A 260 -14.64 9.25 12.60
N GLY A 261 -15.30 8.52 11.70
CA GLY A 261 -14.82 8.35 10.33
C GLY A 261 -13.53 7.54 10.23
N THR A 262 -13.26 6.68 11.23
CA THR A 262 -12.12 5.75 11.24
C THR A 262 -12.53 4.39 10.70
N ILE A 263 -11.57 3.49 10.48
CA ILE A 263 -11.82 2.09 10.12
C ILE A 263 -11.31 1.22 11.26
N GLY A 264 -12.23 0.58 11.98
CA GLY A 264 -11.90 -0.36 13.04
C GLY A 264 -12.40 -1.76 12.69
N THR A 265 -11.51 -2.75 12.72
CA THR A 265 -11.84 -4.14 12.38
C THR A 265 -11.31 -5.10 13.43
N VAL A 266 -12.20 -5.95 13.97
CA VAL A 266 -11.84 -7.13 14.75
C VAL A 266 -11.84 -8.33 13.83
N GLY A 267 -10.66 -8.67 13.27
CA GLY A 267 -10.54 -9.71 12.23
C GLY A 267 -10.27 -11.10 12.79
N LYS A 268 -9.78 -11.20 14.04
CA LYS A 268 -9.48 -12.47 14.71
C LYS A 268 -10.11 -12.48 16.09
N LEU A 269 -10.73 -13.61 16.47
CA LEU A 269 -11.30 -13.82 17.80
C LEU A 269 -11.18 -15.30 18.17
N GLU A 270 -10.50 -15.57 19.29
CA GLU A 270 -10.29 -16.91 19.83
C GLU A 270 -10.90 -17.03 21.22
N VAL A 271 -11.63 -18.10 21.46
CA VAL A 271 -12.43 -18.34 22.68
C VAL A 271 -11.87 -19.51 23.46
N PHE A 272 -11.60 -19.32 24.74
CA PHE A 272 -11.05 -20.37 25.62
C PHE A 272 -11.97 -20.63 26.81
N PRO A 273 -12.20 -21.95 27.14
CA PRO A 273 -11.66 -23.15 26.50
C PRO A 273 -12.39 -23.61 25.23
N GLY A 274 -13.45 -22.94 24.78
CA GLY A 274 -14.15 -23.22 23.52
C GLY A 274 -15.15 -24.39 23.57
N GLY A 275 -15.56 -24.82 24.75
CA GLY A 275 -16.55 -25.87 24.91
C GLY A 275 -18.00 -25.36 24.78
N VAL A 276 -18.87 -26.12 24.09
CA VAL A 276 -20.29 -25.74 23.83
C VAL A 276 -21.08 -25.47 25.12
N ASN A 277 -20.77 -26.17 26.21
CA ASN A 277 -21.43 -26.06 27.50
C ASN A 277 -20.55 -25.44 28.60
N VAL A 278 -19.52 -24.67 28.20
CA VAL A 278 -18.58 -23.98 29.10
C VAL A 278 -18.65 -22.49 28.88
N ILE A 279 -18.84 -21.73 29.97
CA ILE A 279 -18.75 -20.26 29.93
C ILE A 279 -17.32 -19.87 29.55
N PRO A 280 -17.10 -19.02 28.52
CA PRO A 280 -15.79 -18.59 28.12
C PRO A 280 -15.05 -17.83 29.22
N GLY A 281 -13.89 -18.39 29.63
CA GLY A 281 -13.05 -17.78 30.67
C GLY A 281 -12.04 -16.79 30.12
N ARG A 282 -11.67 -16.87 28.84
CA ARG A 282 -10.75 -15.96 28.16
C ARG A 282 -11.13 -15.83 26.69
N VAL A 283 -10.98 -14.62 26.15
CA VAL A 283 -11.08 -14.33 24.72
C VAL A 283 -9.88 -13.49 24.32
N GLU A 284 -9.21 -13.92 23.25
CA GLU A 284 -8.12 -13.19 22.59
C GLU A 284 -8.64 -12.70 21.23
N PHE A 285 -8.38 -11.44 20.91
CA PHE A 285 -8.87 -10.86 19.65
C PHE A 285 -8.00 -9.73 19.15
N SER A 286 -8.03 -9.47 17.85
CA SER A 286 -7.28 -8.40 17.21
C SER A 286 -8.14 -7.16 17.05
N LEU A 287 -7.48 -5.99 16.98
CA LEU A 287 -8.06 -4.76 16.45
C LEU A 287 -7.07 -4.15 15.46
N ASP A 288 -7.51 -3.91 14.22
CA ASP A 288 -6.87 -3.04 13.24
C ASP A 288 -7.65 -1.72 13.22
N LEU A 289 -7.00 -0.61 13.54
CA LEU A 289 -7.60 0.72 13.60
C LEU A 289 -6.84 1.67 12.69
N ARG A 290 -7.54 2.23 11.68
CA ARG A 290 -6.97 3.13 10.68
C ARG A 290 -7.73 4.44 10.62
N ALA A 291 -7.03 5.53 10.29
CA ALA A 291 -7.63 6.83 10.02
C ALA A 291 -6.77 7.66 9.06
N GLU A 292 -7.40 8.64 8.43
CA GLU A 292 -6.73 9.65 7.60
C GLU A 292 -5.68 10.45 8.40
N HIS A 293 -5.95 10.70 9.69
CA HIS A 293 -5.09 11.48 10.58
C HIS A 293 -4.85 10.75 11.89
N ASP A 294 -3.60 10.74 12.35
CA ASP A 294 -3.19 10.07 13.59
C ASP A 294 -3.95 10.57 14.80
N VAL A 295 -4.22 11.87 14.89
CA VAL A 295 -4.97 12.46 16.02
C VAL A 295 -6.37 11.86 16.15
N ILE A 296 -7.07 11.61 15.03
CA ILE A 296 -8.40 10.99 15.03
C ILE A 296 -8.29 9.52 15.40
N ARG A 297 -7.32 8.79 14.83
CA ARG A 297 -7.06 7.38 15.15
C ARG A 297 -6.78 7.19 16.64
N ASP A 298 -5.88 8.02 17.19
CA ASP A 298 -5.43 7.89 18.57
C ASP A 298 -6.53 8.31 19.56
N ALA A 299 -7.36 9.30 19.21
CA ALA A 299 -8.55 9.65 19.99
C ALA A 299 -9.59 8.51 19.98
N THR A 300 -9.82 7.87 18.84
CA THR A 300 -10.72 6.71 18.73
C THR A 300 -10.20 5.54 19.56
N TRP A 301 -8.89 5.28 19.54
CA TRP A 301 -8.30 4.26 20.41
C TRP A 301 -8.51 4.56 21.90
N ALA A 302 -8.25 5.79 22.32
CA ALA A 302 -8.44 6.18 23.71
C ALA A 302 -9.89 6.00 24.20
N GLU A 303 -10.88 6.29 23.35
CA GLU A 303 -12.29 6.02 23.64
C GLU A 303 -12.54 4.51 23.74
N LEU A 304 -12.07 3.71 22.80
CA LEU A 304 -12.24 2.26 22.79
C LEU A 304 -11.56 1.59 24.00
N GLU A 305 -10.39 2.06 24.39
CA GLU A 305 -9.70 1.57 25.60
C GLU A 305 -10.52 1.84 26.87
N ALA A 306 -11.10 3.05 26.98
CA ALA A 306 -11.99 3.40 28.11
C ALA A 306 -13.26 2.52 28.11
N VAL A 307 -13.83 2.25 26.93
CA VAL A 307 -14.98 1.34 26.77
C VAL A 307 -14.62 -0.08 27.19
N ALA A 308 -13.45 -0.60 26.80
CA ALA A 308 -12.98 -1.92 27.20
C ALA A 308 -12.84 -2.03 28.74
N VAL A 309 -12.26 -1.03 29.37
CA VAL A 309 -12.12 -0.95 30.82
C VAL A 309 -13.48 -0.93 31.49
N ASP A 310 -14.46 -0.14 30.99
CA ASP A 310 -15.82 -0.08 31.56
C ASP A 310 -16.56 -1.41 31.42
N ILE A 311 -16.50 -2.05 30.24
CA ILE A 311 -17.08 -3.39 30.02
C ILE A 311 -16.51 -4.38 31.04
N CYS A 312 -15.19 -4.39 31.19
CA CYS A 312 -14.52 -5.30 32.12
C CYS A 312 -14.94 -5.04 33.57
N ARG A 313 -15.01 -3.78 33.99
CA ARG A 313 -15.50 -3.40 35.32
C ARG A 313 -16.92 -3.88 35.56
N ARG A 314 -17.88 -3.64 34.65
CA ARG A 314 -19.28 -4.02 34.78
C ARG A 314 -19.48 -5.53 34.81
N ARG A 315 -18.66 -6.28 34.08
CA ARG A 315 -18.76 -7.72 33.94
C ARG A 315 -17.84 -8.54 34.84
N GLY A 316 -17.01 -7.86 35.68
CA GLY A 316 -16.04 -8.52 36.53
C GLY A 316 -14.94 -9.25 35.77
N LEU A 317 -14.53 -8.67 34.61
CA LEU A 317 -13.45 -9.15 33.76
C LEU A 317 -12.17 -8.36 33.99
N THR A 318 -11.05 -8.86 33.45
CA THR A 318 -9.80 -8.09 33.31
C THR A 318 -9.51 -7.85 31.84
N PHE A 319 -8.93 -6.67 31.55
CA PHE A 319 -8.52 -6.25 30.22
C PHE A 319 -7.00 -6.29 30.08
N GLY A 320 -6.52 -6.90 28.99
CA GLY A 320 -5.13 -6.85 28.56
C GLY A 320 -5.03 -6.30 27.12
N THR A 321 -4.05 -5.44 26.88
CA THR A 321 -3.76 -4.89 25.56
C THR A 321 -2.27 -4.90 25.28
N ARG A 322 -1.90 -5.16 24.03
CA ARG A 322 -0.54 -5.02 23.50
C ARG A 322 -0.62 -4.47 22.09
N GLU A 323 -0.04 -3.31 21.85
CA GLU A 323 0.15 -2.79 20.50
C GLU A 323 1.19 -3.65 19.77
N ILE A 324 0.85 -4.14 18.58
CA ILE A 324 1.69 -5.06 17.79
C ILE A 324 2.14 -4.45 16.47
N TYR A 325 1.54 -3.33 16.07
CA TYR A 325 1.92 -2.60 14.87
C TYR A 325 1.50 -1.14 14.98
N ARG A 326 2.34 -0.25 14.46
CA ARG A 326 2.05 1.17 14.31
C ARG A 326 2.69 1.71 13.04
N ALA A 327 1.91 2.44 12.25
CA ALA A 327 2.38 3.28 11.16
C ALA A 327 1.65 4.62 11.24
N ASP A 328 2.37 5.71 11.10
CA ASP A 328 1.78 7.03 11.11
C ASP A 328 1.15 7.35 9.74
N ALA A 329 0.11 8.19 9.75
CA ALA A 329 -0.52 8.69 8.54
C ALA A 329 0.45 9.60 7.77
N VAL A 330 0.44 9.49 6.44
CA VAL A 330 1.28 10.30 5.57
C VAL A 330 0.40 11.21 4.72
N ALA A 331 0.47 12.50 4.93
CA ALA A 331 -0.20 13.48 4.09
C ALA A 331 0.53 13.65 2.75
N CYS A 332 -0.22 13.73 1.67
CA CYS A 332 0.34 14.12 0.38
C CYS A 332 0.83 15.58 0.42
N ASP A 333 1.95 15.82 -0.24
CA ASP A 333 2.52 17.16 -0.34
C ASP A 333 1.60 18.07 -1.16
N PRO A 334 1.24 19.28 -0.69
CA PRO A 334 0.30 20.16 -1.36
C PRO A 334 0.73 20.56 -2.78
N PHE A 335 2.03 20.72 -3.03
CA PHE A 335 2.54 21.09 -4.34
C PHE A 335 2.41 19.93 -5.34
N LEU A 336 2.83 18.71 -4.94
CA LEU A 336 2.69 17.53 -5.79
C LEU A 336 1.22 17.12 -5.96
N ALA A 337 0.41 17.25 -4.91
CA ALA A 337 -1.03 17.02 -4.97
C ALA A 337 -1.72 17.98 -5.97
N GLU A 338 -1.33 19.25 -6.01
CA GLU A 338 -1.85 20.19 -7.02
C GLU A 338 -1.40 19.82 -8.44
N ALA A 339 -0.18 19.28 -8.62
CA ALA A 339 0.26 18.76 -9.91
C ALA A 339 -0.63 17.58 -10.37
N ILE A 340 -0.93 16.63 -9.48
CA ILE A 340 -1.88 15.53 -9.74
C ILE A 340 -3.28 16.08 -10.05
N ALA A 341 -3.79 17.01 -9.25
CA ALA A 341 -5.11 17.62 -9.46
C ALA A 341 -5.19 18.35 -10.81
N SER A 342 -4.12 19.05 -11.20
CA SER A 342 -4.01 19.69 -12.52
C SER A 342 -4.03 18.65 -13.64
N GLY A 343 -3.35 17.51 -13.44
CA GLY A 343 -3.38 16.37 -14.36
C GLY A 343 -4.81 15.83 -14.53
N ILE A 344 -5.53 15.58 -13.43
CA ILE A 344 -6.92 15.10 -13.46
C ILE A 344 -7.80 16.11 -14.23
N ARG A 345 -7.69 17.41 -13.92
CA ARG A 345 -8.47 18.44 -14.62
C ARG A 345 -8.20 18.47 -16.13
N SER A 346 -6.99 18.14 -16.56
CA SER A 346 -6.64 18.10 -17.99
C SER A 346 -7.38 17.02 -18.77
N THR A 347 -7.90 15.98 -18.10
CA THR A 347 -8.70 14.90 -18.69
C THR A 347 -10.19 15.26 -18.84
N GLY A 348 -10.60 16.46 -18.37
CA GLY A 348 -11.97 16.95 -18.41
C GLY A 348 -12.72 16.84 -17.08
N ASP A 349 -12.11 16.26 -16.04
CA ASP A 349 -12.65 16.25 -14.68
C ASP A 349 -12.22 17.52 -13.94
N VAL A 350 -13.09 18.53 -13.98
CA VAL A 350 -12.79 19.89 -13.48
C VAL A 350 -12.72 19.99 -11.95
N ASP A 351 -13.29 19.02 -11.24
CA ASP A 351 -13.37 18.97 -9.78
C ASP A 351 -12.89 17.61 -9.27
N PRO A 352 -11.56 17.40 -9.17
CA PRO A 352 -10.99 16.14 -8.71
C PRO A 352 -11.52 15.74 -7.32
N VAL A 353 -11.98 14.50 -7.17
CA VAL A 353 -12.49 13.96 -5.90
C VAL A 353 -11.32 13.73 -4.95
N PRO A 354 -11.28 14.40 -3.78
CA PRO A 354 -10.29 14.12 -2.77
C PRO A 354 -10.64 12.82 -2.00
N LEU A 355 -9.68 11.93 -1.86
CA LEU A 355 -9.82 10.66 -1.14
C LEU A 355 -8.56 10.41 -0.32
N TRP A 356 -8.71 9.86 0.89
CA TRP A 356 -7.56 9.30 1.59
C TRP A 356 -7.44 7.80 1.30
N SER A 357 -6.20 7.29 1.18
CA SER A 357 -5.99 5.86 1.03
C SER A 357 -6.24 5.12 2.34
N ARG A 358 -7.03 4.08 2.28
CA ARG A 358 -7.33 3.18 3.39
C ARG A 358 -6.37 2.01 3.47
N ALA A 359 -5.59 1.82 2.41
CA ALA A 359 -4.50 0.86 2.29
C ALA A 359 -3.15 1.51 2.57
N GLY A 360 -2.10 0.69 2.81
CA GLY A 360 -0.72 1.14 2.77
C GLY A 360 -0.24 1.31 1.33
N HIS A 361 0.86 2.01 1.12
CA HIS A 361 1.54 2.16 -0.17
C HIS A 361 3.01 2.49 0.06
N ASP A 362 3.86 2.27 -0.93
CA ASP A 362 5.28 2.59 -0.88
C ASP A 362 5.55 4.07 -0.56
N GLY A 363 4.62 4.95 -0.94
CA GLY A 363 4.64 6.36 -0.55
C GLY A 363 4.78 6.60 0.95
N MET A 364 4.29 5.68 1.81
CA MET A 364 4.46 5.80 3.28
C MET A 364 5.93 5.78 3.70
N ALA A 365 6.73 4.92 3.08
CA ALA A 365 8.15 4.84 3.36
C ALA A 365 8.93 5.97 2.69
N ILE A 366 8.61 6.27 1.43
CA ILE A 366 9.29 7.27 0.61
C ILE A 366 9.10 8.69 1.18
N ALA A 367 7.99 8.96 1.87
CA ALA A 367 7.75 10.25 2.55
C ALA A 367 8.82 10.61 3.61
N ALA A 368 9.62 9.66 4.08
CA ALA A 368 10.73 9.92 4.98
C ALA A 368 11.90 10.70 4.31
N VAL A 369 12.00 10.68 2.98
CA VAL A 369 13.14 11.28 2.25
C VAL A 369 12.72 12.30 1.18
N THR A 370 11.46 12.32 0.75
CA THR A 370 11.00 13.26 -0.29
C THR A 370 9.48 13.49 -0.19
N PRO A 371 8.95 14.65 -0.63
CA PRO A 371 7.52 14.85 -0.78
C PRO A 371 6.86 13.80 -1.67
N ILE A 372 5.61 13.42 -1.36
CA ILE A 372 4.85 12.41 -2.11
C ILE A 372 3.47 12.93 -2.53
N ALA A 373 2.93 12.41 -3.63
CA ALA A 373 1.50 12.50 -3.94
C ALA A 373 1.06 11.27 -4.73
N MET A 374 -0.25 11.00 -4.73
CA MET A 374 -0.82 9.82 -5.37
C MET A 374 -2.06 10.16 -6.20
N LEU A 375 -2.24 9.39 -7.27
CA LEU A 375 -3.40 9.38 -8.15
C LEU A 375 -4.14 8.04 -7.99
N PHE A 376 -5.41 8.07 -7.63
CA PHE A 376 -6.25 6.88 -7.65
C PHE A 376 -6.97 6.69 -8.98
N ILE A 377 -7.09 5.40 -9.37
CA ILE A 377 -7.81 4.93 -10.55
C ILE A 377 -8.98 4.09 -10.08
N ARG A 378 -10.16 4.34 -10.62
CA ARG A 378 -11.35 3.57 -10.30
C ARG A 378 -11.14 2.08 -10.59
N CYS A 379 -11.42 1.23 -9.60
CA CYS A 379 -11.55 -0.20 -9.76
C CYS A 379 -13.03 -0.64 -9.63
N LEU A 380 -13.41 -1.66 -10.38
CA LEU A 380 -14.79 -2.11 -10.45
C LEU A 380 -15.25 -2.69 -9.10
N ASP A 381 -16.37 -2.20 -8.59
CA ASP A 381 -16.97 -2.59 -7.30
C ASP A 381 -16.02 -2.42 -6.08
N GLY A 382 -14.90 -1.73 -6.26
CA GLY A 382 -13.88 -1.58 -5.23
C GLY A 382 -13.15 -2.87 -4.88
N ILE A 383 -13.24 -3.89 -5.75
CA ILE A 383 -12.61 -5.19 -5.53
C ILE A 383 -11.11 -5.06 -5.72
N SER A 384 -10.35 -5.48 -4.70
CA SER A 384 -8.90 -5.67 -4.74
C SER A 384 -8.51 -6.84 -3.85
N HIS A 385 -7.26 -7.33 -3.95
CA HIS A 385 -6.79 -8.56 -3.29
C HIS A 385 -7.68 -9.78 -3.64
N HIS A 386 -8.14 -9.83 -4.89
CA HIS A 386 -9.06 -10.86 -5.38
C HIS A 386 -8.92 -11.01 -6.91
N PRO A 387 -9.09 -12.22 -7.48
CA PRO A 387 -8.99 -12.45 -8.92
C PRO A 387 -9.97 -11.64 -9.78
N ASP A 388 -11.12 -11.25 -9.21
CA ASP A 388 -12.14 -10.44 -9.90
C ASP A 388 -11.79 -8.94 -9.98
N GLU A 389 -10.64 -8.53 -9.44
CA GLU A 389 -10.14 -7.16 -9.55
C GLU A 389 -10.08 -6.71 -11.01
N SER A 390 -10.64 -5.55 -11.31
CA SER A 390 -10.65 -5.05 -12.67
C SER A 390 -10.71 -3.54 -12.77
N VAL A 391 -10.17 -3.00 -13.87
CA VAL A 391 -10.21 -1.59 -14.24
C VAL A 391 -10.77 -1.42 -15.66
N GLN A 392 -11.33 -0.25 -15.95
CA GLN A 392 -11.80 0.05 -17.31
C GLN A 392 -10.66 0.65 -18.16
N PRO A 393 -10.47 0.22 -19.40
CA PRO A 393 -9.45 0.81 -20.28
C PRO A 393 -9.57 2.33 -20.42
N ALA A 394 -10.79 2.87 -20.36
CA ALA A 394 -11.04 4.31 -20.42
C ALA A 394 -10.54 5.05 -19.15
N ASP A 395 -10.50 4.39 -18.00
CA ASP A 395 -9.98 4.96 -16.76
C ASP A 395 -8.45 4.91 -16.75
N VAL A 396 -7.86 3.83 -17.30
CA VAL A 396 -6.41 3.72 -17.53
C VAL A 396 -5.94 4.78 -18.52
N ALA A 397 -6.69 5.06 -19.59
CA ALA A 397 -6.39 6.14 -20.53
C ALA A 397 -6.37 7.51 -19.84
N ALA A 398 -7.38 7.80 -19.02
CA ALA A 398 -7.45 9.02 -18.25
C ALA A 398 -6.28 9.12 -17.25
N ALA A 399 -5.93 8.02 -16.57
CA ALA A 399 -4.81 7.97 -15.65
C ALA A 399 -3.47 8.24 -16.34
N LEU A 400 -3.25 7.65 -17.50
CA LEU A 400 -2.03 7.84 -18.29
C LEU A 400 -1.84 9.32 -18.69
N ASP A 401 -2.91 9.98 -19.17
CA ASP A 401 -2.86 11.38 -19.57
C ASP A 401 -2.74 12.31 -18.35
N ALA A 402 -3.46 12.03 -17.26
CA ALA A 402 -3.38 12.81 -16.02
C ALA A 402 -1.98 12.72 -15.39
N PHE A 403 -1.37 11.52 -15.41
CA PHE A 403 -0.08 11.29 -14.78
C PHE A 403 1.06 11.94 -15.58
N GLU A 404 1.02 11.90 -16.94
CA GLU A 404 1.93 12.70 -17.77
C GLU A 404 1.76 14.21 -17.50
N ALA A 405 0.52 14.70 -17.46
CA ALA A 405 0.26 16.10 -17.21
C ALA A 405 0.75 16.55 -15.82
N ALA A 406 0.66 15.69 -14.81
CA ALA A 406 1.22 15.94 -13.48
C ALA A 406 2.76 16.09 -13.51
N VAL A 407 3.47 15.20 -14.21
CA VAL A 407 4.94 15.33 -14.41
C VAL A 407 5.30 16.66 -15.10
N ARG A 408 4.54 17.03 -16.13
CA ARG A 408 4.74 18.33 -16.83
C ARG A 408 4.44 19.53 -15.92
N ALA A 409 3.43 19.44 -15.05
CA ALA A 409 3.10 20.50 -14.09
C ALA A 409 4.24 20.66 -13.06
N VAL A 410 4.82 19.57 -12.54
CA VAL A 410 6.01 19.63 -11.68
C VAL A 410 7.18 20.30 -12.42
N ALA A 411 7.41 19.92 -13.68
CA ALA A 411 8.51 20.49 -14.47
C ALA A 411 8.35 22.00 -14.75
N ALA A 412 7.12 22.47 -14.92
CA ALA A 412 6.85 23.87 -15.23
C ALA A 412 7.09 24.83 -14.05
N THR A 413 7.14 24.31 -12.82
CA THR A 413 7.29 25.12 -11.60
C THR A 413 8.71 25.13 -11.05
N LEU A 414 9.56 24.20 -11.48
CA LEU A 414 10.96 24.17 -11.09
C LEU A 414 11.78 25.08 -12.01
N PRO A 415 12.70 25.90 -11.46
CA PRO A 415 13.56 26.72 -12.29
C PRO A 415 14.39 25.85 -13.22
N VAL A 416 14.44 26.21 -14.49
CA VAL A 416 15.40 25.65 -15.45
C VAL A 416 16.77 26.10 -14.99
N GLY A 417 17.60 25.18 -14.43
CA GLY A 417 18.94 25.46 -13.95
C GLY A 417 19.93 25.75 -15.08
#